data_cffabf4d6c91a1a76806a4d425af478b
#
_entry.id   cffabf4d6c91a1a76806a4d425af478b
#
_cell.length_a   1.000
_cell.length_b   1.000
_cell.length_c   1.000
_cell.angle_alpha   90.00
_cell.angle_beta   90.00
_cell.angle_gamma   90.00
#
_symmetry.space_group_name_H-M   'P 1'
#
loop_
_entity.id
_entity.type
_entity.pdbx_description
1 polymer ?
#
loop_
_entity_poly.entity_id
_entity_poly.type
_entity_poly.pdbx_seq_one_letter_code
_entity_poly.pdbx_strand_id
1 'polypeptide(L)'
;MLAHAGYRRARTFFTPANAQSYDRLARSATFGRDMAWKREIVRAVGNANPVLELACGTGILSSMLASAGRHVVGLDLTFDYLRATQRKLELPLAQGTAEVLPYRDSSFGGMVSSYLAKYVDIDRLTDECWRVLRPGGVAVFHDFAYPSDPAVQGLWNLYFSILRLCGKFASSWKVVFEQLDDVIRESRWESRIQASLHSRGFTKICCNYHTFGTAVIVRAEKP
;
A
#
# COMPACT_ATOMS: atom_id res chain seq x y z
N MET A 1 3.37 -12.19 16.71
CA MET A 1 2.88 -11.15 17.64
C MET A 1 2.74 -9.76 17.00
N LEU A 2 3.67 -9.30 16.16
CA LEU A 2 3.59 -8.00 15.45
C LEU A 2 2.45 -7.92 14.41
N ALA A 3 2.18 -8.99 13.68
CA ALA A 3 1.11 -9.08 12.68
C ALA A 3 -0.28 -8.73 13.24
N HIS A 4 -0.61 -9.20 14.44
CA HIS A 4 -1.88 -8.86 15.09
C HIS A 4 -1.98 -7.40 15.51
N ALA A 5 -0.86 -6.73 15.78
CA ALA A 5 -0.84 -5.31 16.12
C ALA A 5 -1.08 -4.43 14.89
N GLY A 6 -0.42 -4.72 13.76
CA GLY A 6 -0.60 -4.00 12.49
C GLY A 6 -2.02 -4.11 11.95
N TYR A 7 -2.58 -5.32 11.94
CA TYR A 7 -3.96 -5.56 11.55
C TYR A 7 -4.97 -4.76 12.41
N ARG A 8 -4.79 -4.75 13.74
CA ARG A 8 -5.65 -3.94 14.63
C ARG A 8 -5.52 -2.45 14.33
N ARG A 9 -4.29 -1.96 14.11
CA ARG A 9 -4.05 -0.56 13.75
C ARG A 9 -4.73 -0.20 12.41
N ALA A 10 -4.62 -1.05 11.39
CA ALA A 10 -5.30 -0.83 10.12
C ALA A 10 -6.82 -0.70 10.29
N ARG A 11 -7.45 -1.57 11.06
CA ARG A 11 -8.90 -1.49 11.34
C ARG A 11 -9.30 -0.25 12.15
N THR A 12 -8.41 0.26 12.99
CA THR A 12 -8.64 1.50 13.75
C THR A 12 -8.48 2.73 12.85
N PHE A 13 -7.58 2.68 11.87
CA PHE A 13 -7.29 3.79 10.96
C PHE A 13 -8.31 3.90 9.83
N PHE A 14 -8.69 2.76 9.25
CA PHE A 14 -9.56 2.71 8.06
C PHE A 14 -10.96 2.27 8.46
N THR A 15 -11.77 3.26 8.87
CA THR A 15 -13.14 3.08 9.34
C THR A 15 -14.16 3.55 8.30
N PRO A 16 -15.44 3.15 8.40
CA PRO A 16 -16.50 3.67 7.54
C PRO A 16 -16.59 5.21 7.57
N ALA A 17 -16.33 5.81 8.74
CA ALA A 17 -16.43 7.25 8.95
C ALA A 17 -15.43 8.08 8.13
N ASN A 18 -14.28 7.49 7.76
CA ASN A 18 -13.26 8.19 7.00
C ASN A 18 -13.13 7.76 5.52
N ALA A 19 -13.84 6.72 5.11
CA ALA A 19 -13.80 6.22 3.73
C ALA A 19 -14.14 7.29 2.68
N GLN A 20 -15.14 8.16 2.95
CA GLN A 20 -15.56 9.21 2.01
C GLN A 20 -14.56 10.37 1.89
N SER A 21 -13.78 10.62 2.93
CA SER A 21 -12.80 11.73 2.96
C SER A 21 -11.37 11.29 2.64
N TYR A 22 -11.13 9.96 2.55
CA TYR A 22 -9.81 9.38 2.37
C TYR A 22 -9.05 9.97 1.18
N ASP A 23 -9.67 10.00 0.00
CA ASP A 23 -9.01 10.46 -1.24
C ASP A 23 -8.57 11.93 -1.13
N ARG A 24 -9.42 12.78 -0.55
CA ARG A 24 -9.10 14.19 -0.33
C ARG A 24 -7.98 14.37 0.67
N LEU A 25 -8.04 13.61 1.76
CA LEU A 25 -7.01 13.66 2.79
C LEU A 25 -5.66 13.18 2.25
N ALA A 26 -5.62 12.01 1.62
CA ALA A 26 -4.40 11.45 1.06
C ALA A 26 -3.75 12.44 0.07
N ARG A 27 -4.56 13.04 -0.81
CA ARG A 27 -4.07 14.06 -1.75
C ARG A 27 -3.52 15.29 -1.05
N SER A 28 -4.22 15.82 -0.03
CA SER A 28 -3.79 17.02 0.69
C SER A 28 -2.55 16.74 1.55
N ALA A 29 -2.56 15.65 2.31
CA ALA A 29 -1.45 15.26 3.18
C ALA A 29 -0.17 14.92 2.40
N THR A 30 -0.27 14.50 1.16
CA THR A 30 0.90 14.25 0.30
C THR A 30 1.23 15.39 -0.64
N PHE A 31 0.59 16.55 -0.49
CA PHE A 31 0.73 17.69 -1.44
C PHE A 31 0.53 17.26 -2.90
N GLY A 32 -0.40 16.32 -3.14
CA GLY A 32 -0.69 15.76 -4.47
C GLY A 32 0.32 14.73 -4.99
N ARG A 33 1.38 14.41 -4.24
CA ARG A 33 2.40 13.43 -4.65
C ARG A 33 1.84 12.01 -4.76
N ASP A 34 0.82 11.68 -3.98
CA ASP A 34 0.12 10.39 -4.06
C ASP A 34 -0.22 9.96 -5.49
N MET A 35 -0.75 10.88 -6.28
CA MET A 35 -1.10 10.60 -7.68
C MET A 35 0.13 10.34 -8.57
N ALA A 36 1.25 11.00 -8.29
CA ALA A 36 2.49 10.76 -9.02
C ALA A 36 3.07 9.38 -8.68
N TRP A 37 3.09 9.01 -7.40
CA TRP A 37 3.52 7.68 -6.96
C TRP A 37 2.65 6.56 -7.54
N LYS A 38 1.34 6.74 -7.60
CA LYS A 38 0.43 5.77 -8.24
C LYS A 38 0.72 5.59 -9.73
N ARG A 39 1.07 6.67 -10.46
CA ARG A 39 1.51 6.54 -11.85
C ARG A 39 2.80 5.72 -11.97
N GLU A 40 3.73 5.89 -11.02
CA GLU A 40 4.96 5.07 -10.99
C GLU A 40 4.65 3.60 -10.70
N ILE A 41 3.70 3.30 -9.81
CA ILE A 41 3.26 1.90 -9.58
C ILE A 41 2.72 1.29 -10.89
N VAL A 42 1.87 2.03 -11.62
CA VAL A 42 1.33 1.57 -12.92
C VAL A 42 2.45 1.32 -13.95
N ARG A 43 3.49 2.17 -13.98
CA ARG A 43 4.66 1.95 -14.83
C ARG A 43 5.50 0.76 -14.36
N ALA A 44 5.72 0.64 -13.05
CA ALA A 44 6.55 -0.41 -12.46
C ALA A 44 5.97 -1.81 -12.64
N VAL A 45 4.64 -1.96 -12.61
CA VAL A 45 3.99 -3.25 -12.89
C VAL A 45 4.05 -3.63 -14.37
N GLY A 46 4.31 -2.67 -15.25
CA GLY A 46 4.49 -2.88 -16.68
C GLY A 46 3.27 -3.49 -17.35
N ASN A 47 3.49 -4.48 -18.20
CA ASN A 47 2.43 -5.16 -18.96
C ASN A 47 1.84 -6.38 -18.24
N ALA A 48 2.14 -6.56 -16.97
CA ALA A 48 1.59 -7.67 -16.19
C ALA A 48 0.05 -7.69 -16.22
N ASN A 49 -0.53 -8.87 -16.42
CA ASN A 49 -1.99 -9.03 -16.55
C ASN A 49 -2.39 -10.50 -16.27
N PRO A 50 -3.44 -10.78 -15.48
CA PRO A 50 -4.19 -9.84 -14.66
C PRO A 50 -3.38 -9.30 -13.47
N VAL A 51 -3.81 -8.16 -12.91
CA VAL A 51 -3.18 -7.51 -11.73
C VAL A 51 -4.08 -7.63 -10.52
N LEU A 52 -3.53 -8.12 -9.41
CA LEU A 52 -4.15 -8.07 -8.09
C LEU A 52 -3.72 -6.80 -7.36
N GLU A 53 -4.66 -5.97 -6.98
CA GLU A 53 -4.39 -4.84 -6.08
C GLU A 53 -4.77 -5.20 -4.64
N LEU A 54 -3.80 -5.18 -3.75
CA LEU A 54 -3.97 -5.39 -2.31
C LEU A 54 -4.22 -4.07 -1.60
N ALA A 55 -5.19 -4.05 -0.69
CA ALA A 55 -5.69 -2.84 -0.04
C ALA A 55 -6.13 -1.79 -1.09
N CYS A 56 -7.03 -2.20 -2.00
CA CYS A 56 -7.46 -1.35 -3.12
C CYS A 56 -8.23 -0.09 -2.66
N GLY A 57 -8.68 -0.07 -1.41
CA GLY A 57 -9.29 1.09 -0.77
C GLY A 57 -10.48 1.62 -1.55
N THR A 58 -10.40 2.88 -1.98
CA THR A 58 -11.44 3.59 -2.75
C THR A 58 -11.30 3.43 -4.27
N GLY A 59 -10.35 2.61 -4.74
CA GLY A 59 -10.20 2.23 -6.14
C GLY A 59 -9.43 3.23 -7.03
N ILE A 60 -8.69 4.18 -6.46
CA ILE A 60 -7.92 5.15 -7.28
C ILE A 60 -6.86 4.43 -8.12
N LEU A 61 -6.03 3.59 -7.51
CA LEU A 61 -5.00 2.87 -8.24
C LEU A 61 -5.62 1.81 -9.15
N SER A 62 -6.69 1.12 -8.72
CA SER A 62 -7.48 0.22 -9.57
C SER A 62 -7.94 0.91 -10.85
N SER A 63 -8.50 2.13 -10.74
CA SER A 63 -8.94 2.92 -11.89
C SER A 63 -7.79 3.24 -12.85
N MET A 64 -6.62 3.60 -12.31
CA MET A 64 -5.46 3.91 -13.12
C MET A 64 -4.90 2.68 -13.85
N LEU A 65 -4.87 1.53 -13.19
CA LEU A 65 -4.48 0.26 -13.78
C LEU A 65 -5.45 -0.18 -14.87
N ALA A 66 -6.76 -0.09 -14.62
CA ALA A 66 -7.80 -0.41 -15.61
C ALA A 66 -7.71 0.53 -16.84
N SER A 67 -7.50 1.84 -16.62
CA SER A 67 -7.30 2.82 -17.69
C SER A 67 -6.02 2.56 -18.50
N ALA A 68 -5.04 1.87 -17.92
CA ALA A 68 -3.83 1.40 -18.60
C ALA A 68 -4.03 0.03 -19.30
N GLY A 69 -5.28 -0.46 -19.40
CA GLY A 69 -5.63 -1.71 -20.10
C GLY A 69 -5.36 -2.98 -19.30
N ARG A 70 -5.28 -2.91 -17.95
CA ARG A 70 -5.09 -4.08 -17.10
C ARG A 70 -6.42 -4.66 -16.64
N HIS A 71 -6.54 -5.97 -16.60
CA HIS A 71 -7.62 -6.64 -15.87
C HIS A 71 -7.26 -6.62 -14.38
N VAL A 72 -8.00 -5.84 -13.61
CA VAL A 72 -7.73 -5.59 -12.19
C VAL A 72 -8.68 -6.40 -11.34
N VAL A 73 -8.13 -7.03 -10.31
CA VAL A 73 -8.87 -7.64 -9.20
C VAL A 73 -8.48 -6.88 -7.94
N GLY A 74 -9.46 -6.37 -7.19
CA GLY A 74 -9.22 -5.63 -5.95
C GLY A 74 -9.46 -6.48 -4.71
N LEU A 75 -8.59 -6.37 -3.72
CA LEU A 75 -8.79 -6.95 -2.40
C LEU A 75 -8.63 -5.86 -1.34
N ASP A 76 -9.55 -5.80 -0.40
CA ASP A 76 -9.45 -4.90 0.75
C ASP A 76 -10.00 -5.56 2.01
N LEU A 77 -9.48 -5.17 3.16
CA LEU A 77 -9.95 -5.63 4.46
C LEU A 77 -11.30 -5.04 4.84
N THR A 78 -11.57 -3.81 4.40
CA THR A 78 -12.67 -2.97 4.86
C THR A 78 -13.79 -2.92 3.84
N PHE A 79 -14.94 -3.49 4.19
CA PHE A 79 -16.09 -3.58 3.29
C PHE A 79 -16.58 -2.22 2.76
N ASP A 80 -16.57 -1.17 3.58
CA ASP A 80 -17.01 0.15 3.16
C ASP A 80 -16.11 0.78 2.10
N TYR A 81 -14.82 0.47 2.11
CA TYR A 81 -13.89 0.87 1.06
C TYR A 81 -14.17 0.12 -0.25
N LEU A 82 -14.44 -1.19 -0.18
CA LEU A 82 -14.86 -1.97 -1.35
C LEU A 82 -16.16 -1.43 -1.95
N ARG A 83 -17.15 -1.08 -1.12
CA ARG A 83 -18.38 -0.43 -1.58
C ARG A 83 -18.11 0.92 -2.26
N ALA A 84 -17.15 1.69 -1.76
CA ALA A 84 -16.78 2.96 -2.40
C ALA A 84 -16.12 2.72 -3.78
N THR A 85 -15.32 1.68 -3.92
CA THR A 85 -14.76 1.26 -5.21
C THR A 85 -15.84 0.75 -6.16
N GLN A 86 -16.74 -0.12 -5.71
CA GLN A 86 -17.80 -0.71 -6.52
C GLN A 86 -18.76 0.33 -7.12
N ARG A 87 -18.94 1.47 -6.43
CA ARG A 87 -19.75 2.59 -6.96
C ARG A 87 -19.09 3.32 -8.13
N LYS A 88 -17.79 3.18 -8.30
CA LYS A 88 -17.00 3.91 -9.31
C LYS A 88 -16.51 3.02 -10.44
N LEU A 89 -16.30 1.73 -10.16
CA LEU A 89 -15.63 0.80 -11.06
C LEU A 89 -16.34 -0.54 -11.08
N GLU A 90 -16.48 -1.10 -12.27
CA GLU A 90 -16.93 -2.48 -12.49
C GLU A 90 -15.70 -3.40 -12.56
N LEU A 91 -15.25 -3.91 -11.42
CA LEU A 91 -14.16 -4.87 -11.34
C LEU A 91 -14.41 -5.91 -10.24
N PRO A 92 -13.82 -7.11 -10.35
CA PRO A 92 -13.90 -8.11 -9.30
C PRO A 92 -13.29 -7.61 -8.00
N LEU A 93 -14.07 -7.70 -6.92
CA LEU A 93 -13.64 -7.28 -5.58
C LEU A 93 -13.81 -8.42 -4.59
N ALA A 94 -12.85 -8.57 -3.69
CA ALA A 94 -12.92 -9.52 -2.59
C ALA A 94 -12.60 -8.83 -1.26
N GLN A 95 -13.31 -9.22 -0.20
CA GLN A 95 -12.95 -8.83 1.15
C GLN A 95 -11.99 -9.87 1.75
N GLY A 96 -10.83 -9.43 2.22
CA GLY A 96 -9.82 -10.34 2.76
C GLY A 96 -8.58 -9.62 3.26
N THR A 97 -7.64 -10.42 3.77
CA THR A 97 -6.32 -9.95 4.20
C THR A 97 -5.27 -10.31 3.17
N ALA A 98 -4.24 -9.49 3.05
CA ALA A 98 -3.12 -9.75 2.14
C ALA A 98 -2.23 -10.92 2.60
N GLU A 99 -2.40 -11.37 3.83
CA GLU A 99 -1.65 -12.46 4.46
C GLU A 99 -2.28 -13.86 4.20
N VAL A 100 -3.52 -13.89 3.64
CA VAL A 100 -4.23 -15.12 3.24
C VAL A 100 -5.14 -14.75 2.07
N LEU A 101 -4.67 -14.98 0.86
CA LEU A 101 -5.36 -14.57 -0.35
C LEU A 101 -6.34 -15.67 -0.84
N PRO A 102 -7.60 -15.33 -1.16
CA PRO A 102 -8.60 -16.28 -1.62
C PRO A 102 -8.46 -16.64 -3.11
N TYR A 103 -7.23 -16.73 -3.59
CA TYR A 103 -6.93 -17.01 -4.99
C TYR A 103 -6.07 -18.24 -5.15
N ARG A 104 -6.15 -18.88 -6.32
CA ARG A 104 -5.34 -20.04 -6.68
C ARG A 104 -3.89 -19.62 -6.94
N ASP A 105 -2.98 -20.59 -6.84
CA ASP A 105 -1.59 -20.41 -7.21
C ASP A 105 -1.46 -19.96 -8.66
N SER A 106 -0.45 -19.16 -8.94
CA SER A 106 -0.10 -18.68 -10.28
C SER A 106 -1.27 -18.07 -11.06
N SER A 107 -2.15 -17.31 -10.38
CA SER A 107 -3.34 -16.69 -10.99
C SER A 107 -3.05 -15.33 -11.61
N PHE A 108 -2.03 -14.61 -11.12
CA PHE A 108 -1.78 -13.21 -11.49
C PHE A 108 -0.45 -13.02 -12.20
N GLY A 109 -0.44 -12.12 -13.19
CA GLY A 109 0.79 -11.65 -13.82
C GLY A 109 1.44 -10.51 -13.03
N GLY A 110 0.66 -9.77 -12.26
CA GLY A 110 1.14 -8.69 -11.41
C GLY A 110 0.40 -8.59 -10.08
N MET A 111 1.09 -8.05 -9.09
CA MET A 111 0.49 -7.69 -7.81
C MET A 111 1.03 -6.33 -7.37
N VAL A 112 0.12 -5.47 -6.91
CA VAL A 112 0.47 -4.12 -6.45
C VAL A 112 -0.18 -3.82 -5.11
N SER A 113 0.47 -2.99 -4.31
CA SER A 113 -0.15 -2.37 -3.14
C SER A 113 0.36 -0.96 -2.92
N SER A 114 -0.51 -0.12 -2.33
CA SER A 114 -0.15 1.22 -1.88
C SER A 114 -0.64 1.42 -0.45
N TYR A 115 0.27 1.79 0.46
CA TYR A 115 0.01 2.04 1.88
C TYR A 115 -0.40 0.82 2.73
N LEU A 116 0.03 -0.38 2.34
CA LEU A 116 -0.30 -1.63 3.03
C LEU A 116 0.84 -2.17 3.91
N ALA A 117 2.08 -2.14 3.39
CA ALA A 117 3.18 -2.96 3.88
C ALA A 117 3.53 -2.75 5.37
N LYS A 118 3.30 -1.55 5.91
CA LYS A 118 3.54 -1.24 7.32
C LYS A 118 2.53 -1.86 8.30
N TYR A 119 1.43 -2.45 7.80
CA TYR A 119 0.35 -3.00 8.63
C TYR A 119 0.28 -4.52 8.67
N VAL A 120 1.06 -5.21 7.84
CA VAL A 120 0.95 -6.65 7.63
C VAL A 120 2.18 -7.43 8.11
N ASP A 121 2.01 -8.72 8.27
CA ASP A 121 3.13 -9.65 8.39
C ASP A 121 3.80 -9.79 7.02
N ILE A 122 5.00 -9.23 6.91
CA ILE A 122 5.74 -9.16 5.65
C ILE A 122 6.06 -10.55 5.10
N ASP A 123 6.38 -11.51 5.96
CA ASP A 123 6.74 -12.85 5.50
C ASP A 123 5.52 -13.58 4.93
N ARG A 124 4.38 -13.49 5.60
CA ARG A 124 3.12 -14.02 5.07
C ARG A 124 2.67 -13.32 3.79
N LEU A 125 2.81 -12.00 3.74
CA LEU A 125 2.52 -11.25 2.52
C LEU A 125 3.36 -11.75 1.34
N THR A 126 4.67 -11.91 1.54
CA THR A 126 5.57 -12.36 0.47
C THR A 126 5.40 -13.83 0.13
N ASP A 127 4.98 -14.70 1.07
CA ASP A 127 4.56 -16.07 0.80
C ASP A 127 3.35 -16.10 -0.15
N GLU A 128 2.32 -15.32 0.15
CA GLU A 128 1.14 -15.23 -0.69
C GLU A 128 1.43 -14.58 -2.04
N CYS A 129 2.31 -13.56 -2.07
CA CYS A 129 2.82 -13.00 -3.33
C CYS A 129 3.45 -14.07 -4.21
N TRP A 130 4.37 -14.84 -3.63
CA TRP A 130 5.03 -15.93 -4.36
C TRP A 130 4.03 -16.96 -4.87
N ARG A 131 3.08 -17.33 -4.03
CA ARG A 131 2.09 -18.35 -4.37
C ARG A 131 1.19 -17.92 -5.53
N VAL A 132 0.63 -16.70 -5.47
CA VAL A 132 -0.38 -16.28 -6.45
C VAL A 132 0.19 -15.71 -7.74
N LEU A 133 1.44 -15.25 -7.73
CA LEU A 133 2.11 -14.77 -8.95
C LEU A 133 2.54 -15.94 -9.84
N ARG A 134 2.38 -15.76 -11.14
CA ARG A 134 2.93 -16.66 -12.18
C ARG A 134 4.45 -16.52 -12.24
N PRO A 135 5.18 -17.50 -12.77
CA PRO A 135 6.54 -17.30 -13.25
C PRO A 135 6.61 -16.08 -14.17
N GLY A 136 7.60 -15.22 -14.00
CA GLY A 136 7.71 -13.93 -14.68
C GLY A 136 6.81 -12.82 -14.11
N GLY A 137 6.03 -13.11 -13.08
CA GLY A 137 5.11 -12.15 -12.46
C GLY A 137 5.83 -11.07 -11.65
N VAL A 138 5.21 -9.90 -11.55
CA VAL A 138 5.78 -8.70 -10.95
C VAL A 138 5.03 -8.32 -9.67
N ALA A 139 5.75 -8.10 -8.57
CA ALA A 139 5.25 -7.52 -7.34
C ALA A 139 5.72 -6.06 -7.20
N VAL A 140 4.81 -5.14 -6.85
CA VAL A 140 5.12 -3.72 -6.62
C VAL A 140 4.47 -3.26 -5.33
N PHE A 141 5.29 -2.80 -4.39
CA PHE A 141 4.84 -2.30 -3.09
C PHE A 141 5.23 -0.83 -2.94
N HIS A 142 4.29 -0.01 -2.55
CA HIS A 142 4.52 1.39 -2.25
C HIS A 142 4.03 1.74 -0.86
N ASP A 143 4.84 2.47 -0.11
CA ASP A 143 4.44 3.04 1.16
C ASP A 143 5.35 4.21 1.56
N PHE A 144 4.98 4.92 2.63
CA PHE A 144 5.86 5.87 3.28
C PHE A 144 7.08 5.17 3.89
N ALA A 145 8.22 5.84 3.82
CA ALA A 145 9.46 5.43 4.49
C ALA A 145 9.96 6.56 5.38
N TYR A 146 10.59 6.21 6.50
CA TYR A 146 11.24 7.20 7.34
C TYR A 146 12.57 7.61 6.69
N PRO A 147 12.77 8.91 6.40
CA PRO A 147 13.94 9.36 5.65
C PRO A 147 15.24 9.15 6.44
N SER A 148 16.34 8.88 5.73
CA SER A 148 17.66 8.70 6.33
C SER A 148 18.42 10.02 6.56
N ASP A 149 18.10 11.06 5.78
CA ASP A 149 18.75 12.36 5.88
C ASP A 149 18.28 13.16 7.11
N PRO A 150 19.18 13.63 8.01
CA PRO A 150 18.80 14.33 9.23
C PRO A 150 18.01 15.64 9.01
N ALA A 151 18.28 16.36 7.92
CA ALA A 151 17.53 17.59 7.62
C ALA A 151 16.10 17.24 7.19
N VAL A 152 15.92 16.19 6.38
CA VAL A 152 14.61 15.70 6.00
C VAL A 152 13.87 15.10 7.19
N GLN A 153 14.57 14.45 8.13
CA GLN A 153 13.97 14.01 9.41
C GLN A 153 13.43 15.17 10.23
N GLY A 154 14.15 16.29 10.27
CA GLY A 154 13.66 17.51 10.92
C GLY A 154 12.36 18.02 10.31
N LEU A 155 12.29 18.10 8.99
CA LEU A 155 11.06 18.48 8.25
C LEU A 155 9.92 17.47 8.45
N TRP A 156 10.24 16.18 8.48
CA TRP A 156 9.29 15.11 8.78
C TRP A 156 8.67 15.27 10.16
N ASN A 157 9.49 15.51 11.18
CA ASN A 157 9.03 15.71 12.56
C ASN A 157 8.12 16.94 12.68
N LEU A 158 8.50 18.04 12.02
CA LEU A 158 7.67 19.24 11.95
C LEU A 158 6.34 18.96 11.27
N TYR A 159 6.35 18.29 10.12
CA TYR A 159 5.16 17.93 9.36
C TYR A 159 4.19 17.09 10.22
N PHE A 160 4.66 16.03 10.86
CA PHE A 160 3.81 15.18 11.71
C PHE A 160 3.33 15.92 12.98
N SER A 161 4.09 16.85 13.50
CA SER A 161 3.64 17.73 14.59
C SER A 161 2.46 18.60 14.16
N ILE A 162 2.51 19.15 12.95
CA ILE A 162 1.41 19.93 12.35
C ILE A 162 0.19 19.00 12.12
N LEU A 163 0.38 17.79 11.57
CA LEU A 163 -0.71 16.85 11.38
C LEU A 163 -1.41 16.47 12.69
N ARG A 164 -0.65 16.22 13.77
CA ARG A 164 -1.22 15.95 15.11
C ARG A 164 -2.05 17.13 15.61
N LEU A 165 -1.60 18.38 15.36
CA LEU A 165 -2.40 19.56 15.70
C LEU A 165 -3.69 19.63 14.89
N CYS A 166 -3.62 19.38 13.57
CA CYS A 166 -4.79 19.33 12.69
C CYS A 166 -5.78 18.21 13.10
N GLY A 167 -5.27 17.08 13.62
CA GLY A 167 -6.08 15.98 14.12
C GLY A 167 -7.04 16.35 15.24
N LYS A 168 -6.74 17.42 16.02
CA LYS A 168 -7.66 17.94 17.05
C LYS A 168 -8.96 18.48 16.45
N PHE A 169 -8.95 18.89 15.18
CA PHE A 169 -10.10 19.45 14.46
C PHE A 169 -10.73 18.46 13.47
N ALA A 170 -10.10 17.31 13.24
CA ALA A 170 -10.53 16.29 12.31
C ALA A 170 -10.77 14.96 13.05
N SER A 171 -11.88 14.83 13.75
CA SER A 171 -12.17 13.74 14.70
C SER A 171 -12.03 12.35 14.08
N SER A 172 -12.49 12.15 12.84
CA SER A 172 -12.38 10.85 12.12
C SER A 172 -10.95 10.46 11.75
N TRP A 173 -10.00 11.41 11.74
CA TRP A 173 -8.60 11.21 11.37
C TRP A 173 -7.63 11.37 12.52
N LYS A 174 -8.12 11.74 13.70
CA LYS A 174 -7.30 12.02 14.88
C LYS A 174 -6.31 10.88 15.17
N VAL A 175 -6.82 9.66 15.27
CA VAL A 175 -6.00 8.48 15.61
C VAL A 175 -4.93 8.22 14.55
N VAL A 176 -5.26 8.43 13.27
CA VAL A 176 -4.28 8.30 12.17
C VAL A 176 -3.16 9.32 12.33
N PHE A 177 -3.49 10.59 12.52
CA PHE A 177 -2.48 11.65 12.65
C PHE A 177 -1.63 11.52 13.91
N GLU A 178 -2.16 10.94 14.98
CA GLU A 178 -1.42 10.68 16.21
C GLU A 178 -0.43 9.53 16.10
N GLN A 179 -0.76 8.47 15.34
CA GLN A 179 -0.02 7.21 15.38
C GLN A 179 0.71 6.86 14.08
N LEU A 180 0.41 7.51 12.94
CA LEU A 180 0.94 7.11 11.64
C LEU A 180 2.48 7.19 11.58
N ASP A 181 3.07 8.23 12.18
CA ASP A 181 4.52 8.39 12.23
C ASP A 181 5.21 7.22 12.94
N ASP A 182 4.68 6.84 14.11
CA ASP A 182 5.21 5.71 14.88
C ASP A 182 5.10 4.40 14.09
N VAL A 183 3.96 4.18 13.43
CA VAL A 183 3.74 2.99 12.58
C VAL A 183 4.77 2.93 11.44
N ILE A 184 5.03 4.05 10.77
CA ILE A 184 6.02 4.10 9.69
C ILE A 184 7.42 3.75 10.21
N ARG A 185 7.84 4.36 11.32
CA ARG A 185 9.16 4.14 11.91
C ARG A 185 9.36 2.72 12.45
N GLU A 186 8.38 2.22 13.22
CA GLU A 186 8.44 0.91 13.86
C GLU A 186 8.39 -0.24 12.86
N SER A 187 7.63 -0.08 11.78
CA SER A 187 7.41 -1.15 10.80
C SER A 187 8.68 -1.59 10.10
N ARG A 188 9.58 -0.65 9.82
CA ARG A 188 10.77 -0.88 8.98
C ARG A 188 10.45 -1.73 7.75
N TRP A 189 9.24 -1.53 7.20
CA TRP A 189 8.67 -2.40 6.18
C TRP A 189 9.57 -2.53 4.95
N GLU A 190 10.23 -1.44 4.59
CA GLU A 190 11.10 -1.33 3.42
C GLU A 190 12.25 -2.36 3.45
N SER A 191 13.03 -2.38 4.52
CA SER A 191 14.14 -3.34 4.67
C SER A 191 13.63 -4.77 4.85
N ARG A 192 12.55 -4.93 5.59
CA ARG A 192 11.93 -6.25 5.84
C ARG A 192 11.38 -6.86 4.56
N ILE A 193 10.68 -6.08 3.73
CA ILE A 193 10.09 -6.63 2.49
C ILE A 193 11.18 -7.01 1.49
N GLN A 194 12.27 -6.24 1.38
CA GLN A 194 13.40 -6.60 0.53
C GLN A 194 14.04 -7.92 0.97
N ALA A 195 14.32 -8.06 2.26
CA ALA A 195 14.89 -9.29 2.81
C ALA A 195 13.96 -10.49 2.60
N SER A 196 12.65 -10.32 2.82
CA SER A 196 11.67 -11.38 2.66
C SER A 196 11.47 -11.77 1.18
N LEU A 197 11.40 -10.82 0.26
CA LEU A 197 11.37 -11.09 -1.18
C LEU A 197 12.61 -11.86 -1.63
N HIS A 198 13.79 -11.44 -1.19
CA HIS A 198 15.05 -12.13 -1.51
C HIS A 198 15.05 -13.56 -0.99
N SER A 199 14.64 -13.78 0.26
CA SER A 199 14.59 -15.12 0.88
C SER A 199 13.62 -16.07 0.19
N ARG A 200 12.57 -15.54 -0.47
CA ARG A 200 11.60 -16.32 -1.27
C ARG A 200 12.07 -16.58 -2.71
N GLY A 201 13.21 -16.05 -3.12
CA GLY A 201 13.76 -16.25 -4.46
C GLY A 201 13.28 -15.25 -5.52
N PHE A 202 12.63 -14.15 -5.13
CA PHE A 202 12.36 -13.06 -6.06
C PHE A 202 13.67 -12.47 -6.58
N THR A 203 13.65 -12.05 -7.82
CA THR A 203 14.77 -11.46 -8.55
C THR A 203 14.49 -10.03 -8.93
N LYS A 204 15.48 -9.31 -9.46
CA LYS A 204 15.37 -7.91 -9.91
C LYS A 204 14.70 -7.00 -8.87
N ILE A 205 15.03 -7.23 -7.60
CA ILE A 205 14.51 -6.40 -6.50
C ILE A 205 15.17 -5.02 -6.60
N CYS A 206 14.33 -3.99 -6.77
CA CYS A 206 14.80 -2.61 -6.83
C CYS A 206 13.89 -1.69 -6.00
N CYS A 207 14.50 -0.62 -5.46
CA CYS A 207 13.85 0.37 -4.62
C CYS A 207 14.01 1.75 -5.24
N ASN A 208 12.90 2.39 -5.57
CA ASN A 208 12.87 3.76 -6.05
C ASN A 208 12.35 4.68 -4.96
N TYR A 209 13.23 5.54 -4.45
CA TYR A 209 12.90 6.51 -3.41
C TYR A 209 12.33 7.79 -4.02
N HIS A 210 11.30 8.31 -3.38
CA HIS A 210 10.61 9.52 -3.80
C HIS A 210 10.58 10.55 -2.66
N THR A 211 10.41 11.81 -3.04
CA THR A 211 10.19 12.91 -2.09
C THR A 211 11.23 12.89 -0.96
N PHE A 212 12.50 12.96 -1.34
CA PHE A 212 13.65 12.95 -0.41
C PHE A 212 13.71 11.73 0.52
N GLY A 213 13.26 10.58 0.04
CA GLY A 213 13.27 9.32 0.80
C GLY A 213 12.09 9.12 1.75
N THR A 214 11.04 9.97 1.67
CA THR A 214 9.84 9.83 2.52
C THR A 214 8.79 8.87 1.97
N ALA A 215 8.97 8.39 0.76
CA ALA A 215 8.18 7.32 0.15
C ALA A 215 9.09 6.44 -0.71
N VAL A 216 8.75 5.17 -0.84
CA VAL A 216 9.52 4.21 -1.64
C VAL A 216 8.59 3.27 -2.41
N ILE A 217 9.00 2.93 -3.62
CA ILE A 217 8.40 1.86 -4.41
C ILE A 217 9.41 0.73 -4.50
N VAL A 218 9.04 -0.44 -4.00
CA VAL A 218 9.81 -1.68 -4.10
C VAL A 218 9.20 -2.54 -5.20
N ARG A 219 10.00 -2.93 -6.18
CA ARG A 219 9.61 -3.81 -7.28
C ARG A 219 10.44 -5.08 -7.24
N ALA A 220 9.82 -6.22 -7.52
CA ALA A 220 10.48 -7.51 -7.62
C ALA A 220 9.82 -8.37 -8.72
N GLU A 221 10.54 -9.35 -9.25
CA GLU A 221 10.04 -10.32 -10.22
C GLU A 221 10.17 -11.74 -9.67
N LYS A 222 9.12 -12.54 -9.84
CA LYS A 222 9.19 -13.99 -9.63
C LYS A 222 9.82 -14.61 -10.88
N PRO A 223 10.93 -15.37 -10.75
CA PRO A 223 11.58 -16.03 -11.88
C PRO A 223 10.70 -17.05 -12.60
#